data_33628389fd2e1aa875cdcee0b8a060a2
#
_entry.id   33628389fd2e1aa875cdcee0b8a060a2
#
_cell.length_a   1.000
_cell.length_b   1.000
_cell.length_c   1.000
_cell.angle_alpha   90.00
_cell.angle_beta   90.00
_cell.angle_gamma   90.00
#
_symmetry.space_group_name_H-M   'P 1'
#
loop_
_entity.id
_entity.type
_entity.pdbx_description
1 polymer ?
#
loop_
_entity_poly.entity_id
_entity_poly.type
_entity_poly.pdbx_seq_one_letter_code
_entity_poly.pdbx_strand_id
1 'polypeptide(L)'
;VKISFPTKFSGDGATPKNIATFKEQVASMSGTYDIGGKETRVTVEVTDIERSTPRAARNEIKLVSGETSHRSGRSFAELGGKKGEINVLDRFDKGVVPHEVSHLGGVDDLYDKTTGLPNPARGDGIMNRVPGVVDSHAIGGIVDGDSAVQRRER
;
A
#
# COMPACT_ATOMS: atom_id res chain seq x y z
N VAL A 1 -7.75 8.94 13.42
CA VAL A 1 -7.62 9.13 11.97
C VAL A 1 -8.05 7.86 11.26
N LYS A 2 -8.94 8.00 10.30
CA LYS A 2 -9.35 6.90 9.43
C LYS A 2 -8.92 7.19 8.00
N ILE A 3 -8.23 6.23 7.38
CA ILE A 3 -7.76 6.30 6.01
C ILE A 3 -8.44 5.20 5.20
N SER A 4 -9.12 5.56 4.14
CA SER A 4 -9.79 4.63 3.26
C SER A 4 -9.24 4.73 1.84
N PHE A 5 -8.97 3.59 1.23
CA PHE A 5 -8.53 3.47 -0.16
C PHE A 5 -9.66 2.85 -0.99
N PRO A 6 -10.49 3.66 -1.66
CA PRO A 6 -11.48 3.13 -2.58
C PRO A 6 -10.80 2.41 -3.75
N THR A 7 -11.06 1.13 -3.93
CA THR A 7 -10.26 0.30 -4.85
C THR A 7 -11.13 -0.59 -5.72
N LYS A 8 -10.81 -0.62 -7.01
CA LYS A 8 -11.28 -1.59 -7.99
C LYS A 8 -10.19 -2.62 -8.23
N PHE A 9 -10.54 -3.88 -8.11
CA PHE A 9 -9.62 -5.00 -8.41
C PHE A 9 -9.87 -5.57 -9.80
N SER A 10 -8.79 -5.99 -10.46
CA SER A 10 -8.82 -6.67 -11.76
C SER A 10 -7.67 -7.66 -11.85
N GLY A 11 -7.56 -8.35 -12.98
CA GLY A 11 -6.48 -9.31 -13.26
C GLY A 11 -6.84 -10.75 -12.93
N ASP A 12 -6.03 -11.69 -13.41
CA ASP A 12 -6.25 -13.12 -13.25
C ASP A 12 -6.07 -13.61 -11.80
N GLY A 13 -5.37 -12.84 -10.98
CA GLY A 13 -5.19 -13.09 -9.55
C GLY A 13 -6.28 -12.46 -8.67
N ALA A 14 -7.25 -11.74 -9.23
CA ALA A 14 -8.31 -11.06 -8.46
C ALA A 14 -9.44 -12.02 -8.07
N THR A 15 -9.09 -13.12 -7.43
CA THR A 15 -10.03 -14.05 -6.84
C THR A 15 -10.64 -13.48 -5.56
N PRO A 16 -11.84 -13.94 -5.12
CA PRO A 16 -12.41 -13.52 -3.84
C PRO A 16 -11.44 -13.72 -2.67
N LYS A 17 -10.71 -14.82 -2.66
CA LYS A 17 -9.70 -15.12 -1.63
C LYS A 17 -8.57 -14.10 -1.64
N ASN A 18 -8.00 -13.80 -2.79
CA ASN A 18 -6.88 -12.86 -2.90
C ASN A 18 -7.31 -11.42 -2.60
N ILE A 19 -8.50 -11.02 -3.02
CA ILE A 19 -9.07 -9.71 -2.65
C ILE A 19 -9.25 -9.61 -1.14
N ALA A 20 -9.77 -10.66 -0.49
CA ALA A 20 -9.91 -10.70 0.97
C ALA A 20 -8.54 -10.59 1.66
N THR A 21 -7.53 -11.31 1.18
CA THR A 21 -6.16 -11.24 1.70
C THR A 21 -5.59 -9.83 1.55
N PHE A 22 -5.77 -9.19 0.41
CA PHE A 22 -5.33 -7.81 0.18
C PHE A 22 -5.97 -6.87 1.21
N LYS A 23 -7.29 -6.95 1.40
CA LYS A 23 -8.02 -6.13 2.36
C LYS A 23 -7.55 -6.36 3.79
N GLU A 24 -7.29 -7.62 4.17
CA GLU A 24 -6.74 -7.96 5.50
C GLU A 24 -5.35 -7.37 5.71
N GLN A 25 -4.49 -7.46 4.72
CA GLN A 25 -3.14 -6.89 4.78
C GLN A 25 -3.19 -5.37 4.97
N VAL A 26 -4.09 -4.67 4.30
CA VAL A 26 -4.29 -3.23 4.48
C VAL A 26 -4.85 -2.93 5.87
N ALA A 27 -5.85 -3.67 6.31
CA ALA A 27 -6.44 -3.48 7.64
C ALA A 27 -5.42 -3.72 8.76
N SER A 28 -4.45 -4.61 8.55
CA SER A 28 -3.37 -4.86 9.51
C SER A 28 -2.43 -3.67 9.72
N MET A 29 -2.46 -2.68 8.84
CA MET A 29 -1.72 -1.43 9.01
C MET A 29 -2.34 -0.52 10.09
N SER A 30 -3.56 -0.79 10.51
CA SER A 30 -4.24 -0.06 11.58
C SER A 30 -3.52 -0.26 12.91
N GLY A 31 -3.47 0.79 13.72
CA GLY A 31 -2.80 0.73 15.01
C GLY A 31 -2.65 2.10 15.66
N THR A 32 -1.83 2.15 16.67
CA THR A 32 -1.44 3.40 17.34
C THR A 32 0.00 3.72 17.01
N TYR A 33 0.23 4.93 16.51
CA TYR A 33 1.52 5.37 16.01
C TYR A 33 1.90 6.73 16.59
N ASP A 34 3.20 6.98 16.74
CA ASP A 34 3.70 8.32 17.03
C ASP A 34 3.79 9.10 15.72
N ILE A 35 2.95 10.11 15.57
CA ILE A 35 2.91 10.96 14.38
C ILE A 35 3.15 12.39 14.82
N GLY A 36 4.31 12.94 14.43
CA GLY A 36 4.69 14.30 14.80
C GLY A 36 4.83 14.50 16.32
N GLY A 37 5.28 13.48 17.04
CA GLY A 37 5.43 13.50 18.48
C GLY A 37 4.13 13.27 19.26
N LYS A 38 3.04 12.93 18.57
CA LYS A 38 1.74 12.68 19.17
C LYS A 38 1.29 11.24 18.92
N GLU A 39 0.92 10.54 19.98
CA GLU A 39 0.31 9.23 19.88
C GLU A 39 -1.05 9.34 19.18
N THR A 40 -1.19 8.67 18.04
CA THR A 40 -2.35 8.78 17.16
C THR A 40 -2.89 7.41 16.80
N ARG A 41 -4.18 7.20 17.03
CA ARG A 41 -4.88 6.00 16.56
C ARG A 41 -5.22 6.15 15.09
N VAL A 42 -4.78 5.20 14.28
CA VAL A 42 -5.01 5.20 12.84
C VAL A 42 -5.72 3.92 12.43
N THR A 43 -6.80 4.05 11.68
CA THR A 43 -7.50 2.95 11.02
C THR A 43 -7.25 3.04 9.54
N VAL A 44 -6.80 1.95 8.93
CA VAL A 44 -6.55 1.89 7.48
C VAL A 44 -7.41 0.78 6.89
N GLU A 45 -8.11 1.07 5.80
CA GLU A 45 -8.98 0.09 5.16
C GLU A 45 -9.03 0.28 3.65
N VAL A 46 -9.35 -0.79 2.95
CA VAL A 46 -9.79 -0.76 1.55
C VAL A 46 -11.30 -0.77 1.53
N THR A 47 -11.90 0.14 0.78
CA THR A 47 -13.34 0.17 0.57
C THR A 47 -13.69 -0.23 -0.85
N ASP A 48 -14.84 -0.89 -1.02
CA ASP A 48 -15.39 -1.20 -2.32
C ASP A 48 -15.87 0.08 -3.01
N ILE A 49 -15.81 0.07 -4.32
CA ILE A 49 -16.32 1.17 -5.14
C ILE A 49 -17.71 0.86 -5.65
N GLU A 50 -18.51 1.89 -5.84
CA GLU A 50 -19.79 1.79 -6.54
C GLU A 50 -19.58 1.87 -8.06
N ARG A 51 -20.55 1.37 -8.83
CA ARG A 51 -20.52 1.43 -10.30
C ARG A 51 -20.34 2.84 -10.84
N SER A 52 -20.93 3.81 -10.16
CA SER A 52 -20.89 5.22 -10.54
C SER A 52 -19.60 5.93 -10.14
N THR A 53 -18.70 5.28 -9.39
CA THR A 53 -17.46 5.90 -8.94
C THR A 53 -16.57 6.22 -10.14
N PRO A 54 -16.24 7.50 -10.39
CA PRO A 54 -15.38 7.87 -11.51
C PRO A 54 -13.95 7.38 -11.30
N ARG A 55 -13.21 7.20 -12.39
CA ARG A 55 -11.79 6.78 -12.34
C ARG A 55 -10.93 7.68 -11.46
N ALA A 56 -11.20 8.97 -11.44
CA ALA A 56 -10.46 9.92 -10.62
C ALA A 56 -10.64 9.72 -9.10
N ALA A 57 -11.69 9.01 -8.69
CA ALA A 57 -12.07 8.81 -7.29
C ALA A 57 -11.80 7.38 -6.79
N ARG A 58 -11.01 6.59 -7.52
CA ARG A 58 -10.72 5.21 -7.14
C ARG A 58 -9.28 4.82 -7.46
N ASN A 59 -8.74 3.91 -6.67
CA ASN A 59 -7.53 3.17 -7.02
C ASN A 59 -7.91 1.99 -7.91
N GLU A 60 -7.02 1.61 -8.80
CA GLU A 60 -7.15 0.42 -9.65
C GLU A 60 -5.96 -0.48 -9.38
N ILE A 61 -6.20 -1.61 -8.74
CA ILE A 61 -5.18 -2.61 -8.40
C ILE A 61 -5.41 -3.86 -9.22
N LYS A 62 -4.42 -4.21 -10.03
CA LYS A 62 -4.41 -5.44 -10.79
C LYS A 62 -3.67 -6.51 -9.99
N LEU A 63 -4.36 -7.60 -9.65
CA LEU A 63 -3.76 -8.76 -9.03
C LEU A 63 -3.42 -9.78 -10.11
N VAL A 64 -2.16 -10.20 -10.19
CA VAL A 64 -1.69 -11.11 -11.21
C VAL A 64 -1.01 -12.33 -10.59
N SER A 65 -1.20 -13.50 -11.23
CA SER A 65 -0.60 -14.76 -10.81
C SER A 65 0.76 -14.96 -11.50
N GLY A 66 1.70 -14.07 -11.24
CA GLY A 66 3.02 -14.11 -11.85
C GLY A 66 3.61 -12.70 -12.00
N GLU A 67 4.50 -12.54 -12.96
CA GLU A 67 5.16 -11.26 -13.20
C GLU A 67 4.17 -10.15 -13.58
N THR A 68 4.41 -8.96 -13.04
CA THR A 68 3.66 -7.74 -13.39
C THR A 68 4.20 -7.14 -14.69
N SER A 69 3.54 -6.10 -15.18
CA SER A 69 3.99 -5.36 -16.36
C SER A 69 5.23 -4.47 -16.08
N HIS A 70 5.65 -4.34 -14.82
CA HIS A 70 6.87 -3.62 -14.49
C HIS A 70 8.07 -4.32 -15.12
N ARG A 71 9.04 -3.56 -15.60
CA ARG A 71 10.23 -4.06 -16.27
C ARG A 71 11.01 -5.10 -15.44
N SER A 72 10.94 -5.02 -14.09
CA SER A 72 11.52 -6.02 -13.17
C SER A 72 10.61 -7.23 -12.92
N GLY A 73 9.37 -7.22 -13.38
CA GLY A 73 8.35 -8.23 -13.08
C GLY A 73 7.79 -8.17 -11.66
N ARG A 74 8.25 -7.25 -10.83
CA ARG A 74 7.84 -7.13 -9.41
C ARG A 74 6.53 -6.38 -9.25
N SER A 75 5.90 -6.57 -8.09
CA SER A 75 4.80 -5.73 -7.64
C SER A 75 5.21 -4.27 -7.58
N PHE A 76 4.29 -3.39 -7.94
CA PHE A 76 4.52 -1.94 -7.89
C PHE A 76 3.22 -1.18 -7.68
N ALA A 77 3.34 0.06 -7.22
CA ALA A 77 2.26 1.03 -7.19
C ALA A 77 2.80 2.42 -7.49
N GLU A 78 1.97 3.25 -8.12
CA GLU A 78 2.32 4.64 -8.40
C GLU A 78 2.43 5.45 -7.10
N LEU A 79 3.51 6.20 -6.96
CA LEU A 79 3.73 7.08 -5.82
C LEU A 79 2.70 8.21 -5.81
N GLY A 80 1.82 8.22 -4.80
CA GLY A 80 0.70 9.18 -4.74
C GLY A 80 -0.31 9.03 -5.86
N GLY A 81 -0.20 7.96 -6.63
CA GLY A 81 -1.03 7.67 -7.80
C GLY A 81 -2.23 6.80 -7.48
N LYS A 82 -2.77 6.20 -8.53
CA LYS A 82 -4.04 5.46 -8.47
C LYS A 82 -3.90 4.00 -8.87
N LYS A 83 -2.80 3.62 -9.49
CA LYS A 83 -2.64 2.30 -10.11
C LYS A 83 -1.52 1.52 -9.46
N GLY A 84 -1.72 0.21 -9.38
CA GLY A 84 -0.70 -0.73 -8.99
C GLY A 84 -0.97 -2.09 -9.56
N GLU A 85 0.07 -2.93 -9.60
CA GLU A 85 -0.02 -4.34 -9.96
C GLU A 85 0.70 -5.15 -8.89
N ILE A 86 0.06 -6.18 -8.40
CA ILE A 86 0.58 -7.04 -7.34
C ILE A 86 0.68 -8.47 -7.86
N ASN A 87 1.89 -9.04 -7.79
CA ASN A 87 2.08 -10.46 -8.00
C ASN A 87 1.65 -11.22 -6.75
N VAL A 88 0.54 -11.94 -6.83
CA VAL A 88 -0.01 -12.67 -5.67
C VAL A 88 0.83 -13.89 -5.27
N LEU A 89 1.83 -14.27 -6.07
CA LEU A 89 2.75 -15.37 -5.76
C LEU A 89 4.02 -14.90 -5.06
N ASP A 90 4.25 -13.58 -4.95
CA ASP A 90 5.45 -13.01 -4.35
C ASP A 90 5.14 -12.24 -3.07
N ARG A 91 5.36 -12.87 -1.93
CA ARG A 91 5.24 -12.25 -0.58
C ARG A 91 3.91 -11.53 -0.36
N PHE A 92 2.86 -12.00 -0.99
CA PHE A 92 1.52 -11.36 -0.98
C PHE A 92 0.95 -11.22 0.43
N ASP A 93 1.21 -12.19 1.29
CA ASP A 93 0.81 -12.18 2.71
C ASP A 93 1.93 -11.76 3.67
N LYS A 94 3.07 -11.26 3.15
CA LYS A 94 4.29 -10.97 3.92
C LYS A 94 4.80 -9.54 3.76
N GLY A 95 3.90 -8.59 3.57
CA GLY A 95 4.25 -7.17 3.61
C GLY A 95 4.31 -6.47 2.27
N VAL A 96 4.19 -7.18 1.14
CA VAL A 96 4.17 -6.52 -0.17
C VAL A 96 2.98 -5.57 -0.30
N VAL A 97 1.81 -5.96 0.19
CA VAL A 97 0.59 -5.12 0.10
C VAL A 97 0.72 -3.83 0.91
N PRO A 98 1.09 -3.86 2.20
CA PRO A 98 1.35 -2.63 2.95
C PRO A 98 2.41 -1.72 2.31
N HIS A 99 3.47 -2.29 1.75
CA HIS A 99 4.51 -1.53 1.05
C HIS A 99 3.92 -0.78 -0.15
N GLU A 100 3.21 -1.46 -1.04
CA GLU A 100 2.66 -0.87 -2.26
C GLU A 100 1.51 0.10 -1.96
N VAL A 101 0.66 -0.19 -0.98
CA VAL A 101 -0.41 0.74 -0.55
C VAL A 101 0.20 2.01 0.06
N SER A 102 1.33 1.92 0.74
CA SER A 102 2.05 3.10 1.22
C SER A 102 2.51 4.00 0.08
N HIS A 103 2.95 3.44 -1.04
CA HIS A 103 3.22 4.23 -2.26
C HIS A 103 1.98 4.96 -2.75
N LEU A 104 0.83 4.29 -2.82
CA LEU A 104 -0.43 4.96 -3.18
C LEU A 104 -0.75 6.11 -2.23
N GLY A 105 -0.41 5.97 -0.96
CA GLY A 105 -0.55 6.99 0.07
C GLY A 105 0.48 8.12 -0.01
N GLY A 106 1.45 8.04 -0.92
CA GLY A 106 2.45 9.09 -1.13
C GLY A 106 3.78 8.87 -0.43
N VAL A 107 4.06 7.66 0.07
CA VAL A 107 5.32 7.33 0.77
C VAL A 107 6.31 6.68 -0.19
N ASP A 108 7.49 7.27 -0.32
CA ASP A 108 8.55 6.75 -1.19
C ASP A 108 9.38 5.65 -0.52
N ASP A 109 10.15 4.93 -1.32
CA ASP A 109 11.08 3.91 -0.85
C ASP A 109 12.21 4.51 -0.01
N LEU A 110 12.63 3.77 1.02
CA LEU A 110 13.80 4.09 1.82
C LEU A 110 15.01 3.21 1.48
N TYR A 111 14.80 2.10 0.80
CA TYR A 111 15.90 1.24 0.37
C TYR A 111 16.70 1.88 -0.77
N ASP A 112 17.90 1.36 -1.01
CA ASP A 112 18.74 1.78 -2.13
C ASP A 112 18.12 1.33 -3.46
N LYS A 113 17.66 2.26 -4.28
CA LYS A 113 17.01 1.97 -5.57
C LYS A 113 17.96 1.39 -6.60
N THR A 114 19.26 1.61 -6.45
CA THR A 114 20.29 1.07 -7.35
C THR A 114 20.54 -0.41 -7.10
N THR A 115 20.67 -0.80 -5.83
CA THR A 115 20.96 -2.18 -5.44
C THR A 115 19.72 -2.98 -5.06
N GLY A 116 18.61 -2.32 -4.72
CA GLY A 116 17.40 -2.95 -4.16
C GLY A 116 17.59 -3.46 -2.74
N LEU A 117 18.71 -3.14 -2.10
CA LEU A 117 19.02 -3.58 -0.74
C LEU A 117 18.54 -2.58 0.29
N PRO A 118 18.12 -3.05 1.50
CA PRO A 118 17.76 -2.16 2.59
C PRO A 118 18.89 -1.21 2.94
N ASN A 119 18.54 0.04 3.28
CA ASN A 119 19.48 1.02 3.80
C ASN A 119 19.67 0.76 5.31
N PRO A 120 20.84 0.37 5.79
CA PRO A 120 21.04 0.05 7.22
C PRO A 120 20.71 1.20 8.16
N ALA A 121 20.81 2.44 7.70
CA ALA A 121 20.50 3.63 8.49
C ALA A 121 19.00 3.87 8.68
N ARG A 122 18.14 3.15 7.96
CA ARG A 122 16.69 3.37 7.95
C ARG A 122 15.87 2.32 8.71
N GLY A 123 16.53 1.30 9.29
CA GLY A 123 15.90 0.30 10.14
C GLY A 123 15.06 -0.75 9.37
N ASP A 124 14.11 -1.35 10.07
CA ASP A 124 13.31 -2.49 9.62
C ASP A 124 11.90 -2.13 9.11
N GLY A 125 11.64 -0.85 8.86
CA GLY A 125 10.35 -0.36 8.35
C GLY A 125 10.01 -0.91 6.98
N ILE A 126 8.71 -1.05 6.71
CA ILE A 126 8.17 -1.65 5.48
C ILE A 126 8.63 -0.93 4.20
N MET A 127 8.92 0.37 4.26
CA MET A 127 9.39 1.11 3.08
C MET A 127 10.89 0.95 2.83
N ASN A 128 11.62 0.38 3.76
CA ASN A 128 13.03 0.05 3.63
C ASN A 128 13.27 -1.41 3.25
N ARG A 129 12.39 -2.31 3.68
CA ARG A 129 12.52 -3.76 3.41
C ARG A 129 11.17 -4.45 3.40
N VAL A 130 11.07 -5.53 2.60
CA VAL A 130 9.92 -6.43 2.57
C VAL A 130 10.43 -7.87 2.73
N PRO A 131 10.00 -8.62 3.76
CA PRO A 131 9.08 -8.21 4.82
C PRO A 131 9.70 -7.18 5.77
N GLY A 132 8.86 -6.32 6.33
CA GLY A 132 9.26 -5.27 7.27
C GLY A 132 8.11 -4.86 8.16
N VAL A 133 8.39 -3.95 9.09
CA VAL A 133 7.41 -3.46 10.05
C VAL A 133 6.67 -2.25 9.48
N VAL A 134 5.35 -2.24 9.57
CA VAL A 134 4.56 -1.02 9.32
C VAL A 134 4.80 -0.07 10.48
N ASP A 135 5.50 1.00 10.24
CA ASP A 135 6.02 1.91 11.26
C ASP A 135 5.43 3.33 11.14
N SER A 136 5.82 4.19 12.07
CA SER A 136 5.37 5.58 12.09
C SER A 136 5.80 6.37 10.86
N HIS A 137 6.92 6.00 10.21
CA HIS A 137 7.33 6.63 8.96
C HIS A 137 6.31 6.36 7.84
N ALA A 138 5.92 5.08 7.66
CA ALA A 138 4.95 4.71 6.63
C ALA A 138 3.57 5.33 6.93
N ILE A 139 3.06 5.12 8.13
CA ILE A 139 1.72 5.61 8.50
C ILE A 139 1.68 7.14 8.56
N GLY A 140 2.69 7.78 9.13
CA GLY A 140 2.79 9.24 9.17
C GLY A 140 2.85 9.84 7.77
N GLY A 141 3.61 9.21 6.87
CA GLY A 141 3.68 9.61 5.47
C GLY A 141 2.34 9.49 4.74
N ILE A 142 1.55 8.45 5.03
CA ILE A 142 0.20 8.31 4.48
C ILE A 142 -0.74 9.38 5.06
N VAL A 143 -0.69 9.61 6.38
CA VAL A 143 -1.54 10.60 7.05
C VAL A 143 -1.28 12.01 6.52
N ASP A 144 -0.03 12.38 6.34
CA ASP A 144 0.41 13.70 5.91
C ASP A 144 0.65 13.78 4.39
N GLY A 145 0.67 12.65 3.70
CA GLY A 145 0.96 12.55 2.29
C GLY A 145 -0.13 13.17 1.40
N ASP A 146 0.26 13.55 0.21
CA ASP A 146 -0.63 14.03 -0.83
C ASP A 146 -0.96 12.86 -1.78
N SER A 147 -2.14 12.29 -1.61
CA SER A 147 -2.63 11.18 -2.43
C SER A 147 -3.88 11.58 -3.19
N ALA A 148 -3.89 11.23 -4.49
CA ALA A 148 -5.01 11.54 -5.36
C ALA A 148 -6.31 10.82 -4.97
N VAL A 149 -6.22 9.62 -4.38
CA VAL A 149 -7.38 8.77 -4.09
C VAL A 149 -7.28 8.16 -2.70
N GLN A 150 -7.43 9.01 -1.72
CA GLN A 150 -7.39 8.63 -0.32
C GLN A 150 -8.38 9.50 0.45
N ARG A 151 -9.26 8.86 1.19
CA ARG A 151 -10.20 9.59 2.07
C ARG A 151 -9.67 9.55 3.49
N ARG A 152 -9.58 10.71 4.12
CA ARG A 152 -9.13 10.86 5.49
C ARG A 152 -10.26 11.44 6.34
N GLU A 153 -10.49 10.81 7.47
CA GLU A 153 -11.43 11.27 8.49
C GLU A 153 -10.66 11.41 9.80
N ARG A 154 -10.68 12.57 10.36
CA ARG A 154 -10.00 12.91 11.61
C ARG A 154 -10.93 12.87 12.82
#